data_caef8c8af822eb56aea7933ea09a6a9b
#
_entry.id   caef8c8af822eb56aea7933ea09a6a9b
#
_cell.length_a   1.000
_cell.length_b   1.000
_cell.length_c   1.000
_cell.angle_alpha   90.00
_cell.angle_beta   90.00
_cell.angle_gamma   90.00
#
_symmetry.space_group_name_H-M   'P 1'
#
loop_
_entity.id
_entity.type
_entity.pdbx_description
1 polymer ?
#
loop_
_entity_poly.entity_id
_entity_poly.type
_entity_poly.pdbx_seq_one_letter_code
_entity_poly.pdbx_strand_id
1 'polypeptide(L)'
;DEKYDKITDIFKDENISSELAMVIGCITESQKLINDAVESEEKGGSVNMCKALEKLEERGRQEGRLEGRLQGQIVTKLKLILKKVHKNKSFDQIVDELEEDADVVQPLYDFVLKHIDLGEDEMVQKYLENIE
;
A
#
# COMPACT_ATOMS: atom_id res chain seq x y z
N ASP A 1 11.36 -6.91 9.58
CA ASP A 1 11.69 -5.86 10.53
C ASP A 1 12.29 -6.49 11.80
N GLU A 2 13.51 -6.10 12.18
CA GLU A 2 14.22 -6.60 13.36
C GLU A 2 13.42 -6.46 14.65
N LYS A 3 12.69 -5.37 14.82
CA LYS A 3 11.82 -5.14 15.97
C LYS A 3 10.70 -6.16 16.06
N TYR A 4 10.12 -6.49 14.92
CA TYR A 4 9.03 -7.43 14.79
C TYR A 4 9.51 -8.85 15.11
N ASP A 5 10.65 -9.24 14.54
CA ASP A 5 11.26 -10.55 14.78
C ASP A 5 11.62 -10.76 16.25
N LYS A 6 12.15 -9.74 16.93
CA LYS A 6 12.43 -9.79 18.37
C LYS A 6 11.18 -9.97 19.22
N ILE A 7 10.07 -9.31 18.88
CA ILE A 7 8.80 -9.46 19.57
C ILE A 7 8.27 -10.88 19.37
N THR A 8 8.35 -11.41 18.15
CA THR A 8 7.93 -12.77 17.82
C THR A 8 8.74 -13.80 18.59
N ASP A 9 10.05 -13.65 18.70
CA ASP A 9 10.92 -14.54 19.46
C ASP A 9 10.60 -14.57 20.98
N ILE A 10 10.26 -13.40 21.55
CA ILE A 10 9.91 -13.27 22.97
C ILE A 10 8.58 -13.95 23.28
N PHE A 11 7.59 -13.83 22.40
CA PHE A 11 6.21 -14.28 22.64
C PHE A 11 5.82 -15.56 21.88
N LYS A 12 6.80 -16.29 21.35
CA LYS A 12 6.61 -17.39 20.39
C LYS A 12 5.56 -18.44 20.80
N ASP A 13 5.46 -18.81 22.04
CA ASP A 13 4.53 -19.83 22.51
C ASP A 13 3.69 -19.34 23.68
N GLU A 14 3.64 -18.05 23.92
CA GLU A 14 2.92 -17.48 25.06
C GLU A 14 1.55 -16.94 24.66
N ASN A 15 0.59 -17.21 25.50
CA ASN A 15 -0.69 -16.53 25.51
C ASN A 15 -0.62 -15.34 26.46
N ILE A 16 -1.13 -14.20 26.03
CA ILE A 16 -1.18 -12.98 26.83
C ILE A 16 -2.63 -12.64 27.19
N SER A 17 -2.82 -11.88 28.26
CA SER A 17 -4.15 -11.39 28.63
C SER A 17 -4.69 -10.44 27.56
N SER A 18 -6.02 -10.36 27.47
CA SER A 18 -6.70 -9.43 26.56
C SER A 18 -6.30 -7.98 26.82
N GLU A 19 -6.13 -7.59 28.08
CA GLU A 19 -5.69 -6.24 28.47
C GLU A 19 -4.30 -5.92 27.91
N LEU A 20 -3.35 -6.84 28.05
CA LEU A 20 -1.99 -6.67 27.53
C LEU A 20 -1.99 -6.61 25.99
N ALA A 21 -2.81 -7.44 25.33
CA ALA A 21 -2.96 -7.40 23.88
C ALA A 21 -3.55 -6.08 23.40
N MET A 22 -4.50 -5.50 24.12
CA MET A 22 -5.03 -4.16 23.81
C MET A 22 -3.97 -3.08 23.93
N VAL A 23 -3.15 -3.11 24.99
CA VAL A 23 -2.04 -2.16 25.18
C VAL A 23 -1.03 -2.28 24.03
N ILE A 24 -0.63 -3.48 23.67
CA ILE A 24 0.29 -3.72 22.54
C ILE A 24 -0.34 -3.23 21.22
N GLY A 25 -1.63 -3.51 21.01
CA GLY A 25 -2.37 -3.04 19.85
C GLY A 25 -2.40 -1.52 19.74
N CYS A 26 -2.59 -0.82 20.86
CA CYS A 26 -2.54 0.65 20.91
C CYS A 26 -1.13 1.18 20.61
N ILE A 27 -0.10 0.56 21.14
CA ILE A 27 1.31 0.95 20.91
C ILE A 27 1.70 0.73 19.44
N THR A 28 1.24 -0.35 18.84
CA THR A 28 1.53 -0.72 17.44
C THR A 28 0.54 -0.14 16.44
N GLU A 29 -0.46 0.59 16.90
CA GLU A 29 -1.56 1.12 16.09
C GLU A 29 -2.33 0.02 15.31
N SER A 30 -2.39 -1.17 15.88
CA SER A 30 -3.02 -2.33 15.25
C SER A 30 -4.47 -2.52 15.65
N GLN A 31 -5.40 -2.07 14.85
CA GLN A 31 -6.84 -2.25 15.08
C GLN A 31 -7.23 -3.74 15.16
N LYS A 32 -6.57 -4.58 14.36
CA LYS A 32 -6.85 -6.01 14.36
C LYS A 32 -6.49 -6.69 15.67
N LEU A 33 -5.32 -6.38 16.22
CA LEU A 33 -4.91 -6.93 17.52
C LEU A 33 -5.86 -6.48 18.63
N ILE A 34 -6.32 -5.24 18.58
CA ILE A 34 -7.33 -4.71 19.50
C ILE A 34 -8.64 -5.48 19.38
N ASN A 35 -9.14 -5.71 18.19
CA ASN A 35 -10.36 -6.45 17.93
C ASN A 35 -10.25 -7.90 18.40
N ASP A 36 -9.14 -8.57 18.12
CA ASP A 36 -8.88 -9.94 18.56
C ASP A 36 -8.82 -10.02 20.12
N ALA A 37 -8.27 -9.00 20.77
CA ALA A 37 -8.23 -8.92 22.23
C ALA A 37 -9.63 -8.73 22.83
N VAL A 38 -10.46 -7.85 22.27
CA VAL A 38 -11.85 -7.63 22.70
C VAL A 38 -12.68 -8.91 22.55
N GLU A 39 -12.59 -9.57 21.41
CA GLU A 39 -13.29 -10.84 21.17
C GLU A 39 -12.83 -11.93 22.13
N SER A 40 -11.54 -12.00 22.42
CA SER A 40 -10.99 -12.98 23.38
C SER A 40 -11.44 -12.71 24.81
N GLU A 41 -11.56 -11.44 25.20
CA GLU A 41 -12.07 -11.03 26.52
C GLU A 41 -13.53 -11.47 26.71
N GLU A 42 -14.38 -11.27 25.71
CA GLU A 42 -15.77 -11.74 25.72
C GLU A 42 -15.88 -13.27 25.92
N LYS A 43 -14.91 -14.02 25.42
CA LYS A 43 -14.80 -15.47 25.58
C LYS A 43 -14.09 -15.90 26.87
N GLY A 44 -13.63 -14.96 27.70
CA GLY A 44 -12.88 -15.24 28.94
C GLY A 44 -11.51 -15.85 28.71
N GLY A 45 -10.93 -15.66 27.52
CA GLY A 45 -9.68 -16.26 27.08
C GLY A 45 -8.47 -15.33 27.12
N SER A 46 -7.37 -15.84 26.61
CA SER A 46 -6.13 -15.11 26.35
C SER A 46 -5.84 -15.07 24.84
N VAL A 47 -5.04 -14.10 24.42
CA VAL A 47 -4.64 -13.95 23.01
C VAL A 47 -3.29 -14.63 22.78
N ASN A 48 -3.20 -15.47 21.74
CA ASN A 48 -1.92 -15.98 21.27
C ASN A 48 -1.18 -14.88 20.50
N MET A 49 -0.18 -14.30 21.14
CA MET A 49 0.56 -13.15 20.61
C MET A 49 1.31 -13.47 19.33
N CYS A 50 1.93 -14.63 19.25
CA CYS A 50 2.68 -15.08 18.07
C CYS A 50 1.77 -15.16 16.84
N LYS A 51 0.61 -15.78 16.97
CA LYS A 51 -0.38 -15.92 15.92
C LYS A 51 -0.95 -14.57 15.47
N ALA A 52 -1.19 -13.66 16.41
CA ALA A 52 -1.64 -12.30 16.10
C ALA A 52 -0.59 -11.53 15.31
N LEU A 53 0.68 -11.63 15.69
CA LEU A 53 1.81 -10.99 14.97
C LEU A 53 2.02 -11.57 13.57
N GLU A 54 1.91 -12.89 13.40
CA GLU A 54 1.96 -13.53 12.09
C GLU A 54 0.87 -13.01 11.14
N LYS A 55 -0.34 -12.85 11.65
CA LYS A 55 -1.47 -12.27 10.87
C LYS A 55 -1.21 -10.82 10.48
N LEU A 56 -0.64 -10.01 11.37
CA LEU A 56 -0.27 -8.63 11.07
C LEU A 56 0.82 -8.54 10.00
N GLU A 57 1.83 -9.41 10.08
CA GLU A 57 2.89 -9.48 9.08
C GLU A 57 2.35 -9.85 7.70
N GLU A 58 1.51 -10.89 7.64
CA GLU A 58 0.89 -11.31 6.38
C GLU A 58 0.02 -10.21 5.77
N ARG A 59 -0.76 -9.52 6.60
CA ARG A 59 -1.56 -8.38 6.17
C ARG A 59 -0.70 -7.25 5.60
N GLY A 60 0.37 -6.87 6.30
CA GLY A 60 1.31 -5.84 5.83
C GLY A 60 1.97 -6.23 4.52
N ARG A 61 2.30 -7.51 4.35
CA ARG A 61 2.87 -8.05 3.10
C ARG A 61 1.87 -7.98 1.94
N GLN A 62 0.61 -8.33 2.18
CA GLN A 62 -0.45 -8.26 1.18
C GLN A 62 -0.76 -6.82 0.77
N GLU A 63 -0.87 -5.91 1.74
CA GLU A 63 -1.07 -4.48 1.49
C GLU A 63 0.08 -3.88 0.68
N GLY A 64 1.33 -4.20 1.03
CA GLY A 64 2.51 -3.76 0.30
C GLY A 64 2.58 -4.28 -1.13
N ARG A 65 2.18 -5.54 -1.37
CA ARG A 65 2.08 -6.08 -2.73
C ARG A 65 1.01 -5.38 -3.57
N LEU A 66 -0.15 -5.13 -2.97
CA LEU A 66 -1.24 -4.44 -3.65
C LEU A 66 -0.83 -3.01 -4.00
N GLU A 67 -0.26 -2.29 -3.06
CA GLU A 67 0.23 -0.93 -3.28
C GLU A 67 1.30 -0.89 -4.38
N GLY A 68 2.30 -1.77 -4.32
CA GLY A 68 3.34 -1.87 -5.34
C GLY A 68 2.78 -2.20 -6.73
N ARG A 69 1.75 -3.05 -6.81
CA ARG A 69 1.08 -3.36 -8.07
C ARG A 69 0.34 -2.15 -8.64
N LEU A 70 -0.37 -1.41 -7.80
CA LEU A 70 -1.09 -0.20 -8.22
C LEU A 70 -0.12 0.89 -8.69
N GLN A 71 0.95 1.11 -7.96
CA GLN A 71 2.00 2.05 -8.36
C GLN A 71 2.63 1.64 -9.70
N GLY A 72 2.93 0.36 -9.90
CA GLY A 72 3.46 -0.17 -11.16
C GLY A 72 2.52 0.06 -12.34
N GLN A 73 1.21 -0.11 -12.15
CA GLN A 73 0.21 0.18 -13.19
C GLN A 73 0.17 1.67 -13.56
N ILE A 74 0.21 2.54 -12.57
CA ILE A 74 0.22 3.99 -12.79
C ILE A 74 1.48 4.42 -13.54
N VAL A 75 2.65 3.93 -13.12
CA VAL A 75 3.92 4.21 -13.79
C VAL A 75 3.89 3.76 -15.25
N THR A 76 3.35 2.58 -15.53
CA THR A 76 3.21 2.07 -16.89
C THR A 76 2.31 2.98 -17.73
N LYS A 77 1.16 3.39 -17.20
CA LYS A 77 0.24 4.32 -17.89
C LYS A 77 0.91 5.66 -18.16
N LEU A 78 1.63 6.20 -17.18
CA LEU A 78 2.34 7.48 -17.31
C LEU A 78 3.37 7.43 -18.46
N LYS A 79 4.15 6.37 -18.54
CA LYS A 79 5.13 6.16 -19.61
C LYS A 79 4.47 6.02 -20.99
N LEU A 80 3.36 5.31 -21.07
CA LEU A 80 2.60 5.16 -22.31
C LEU A 80 2.01 6.50 -22.78
N ILE A 81 1.44 7.27 -21.86
CA ILE A 81 0.91 8.61 -22.18
C ILE A 81 2.02 9.53 -22.70
N LEU A 82 3.18 9.56 -22.04
CA LEU A 82 4.33 10.34 -22.49
C LEU A 82 4.72 10.00 -23.92
N LYS A 83 4.85 8.72 -24.23
CA LYS A 83 5.20 8.27 -25.60
C LYS A 83 4.16 8.68 -26.64
N LYS A 84 2.88 8.62 -26.27
CA LYS A 84 1.78 9.02 -27.16
C LYS A 84 1.71 10.53 -27.35
N VAL A 85 1.97 11.30 -26.32
CA VAL A 85 2.08 12.78 -26.41
C VAL A 85 3.25 13.17 -27.33
N HIS A 86 4.39 12.52 -27.20
CA HIS A 86 5.53 12.77 -28.12
C HIS A 86 5.22 12.39 -29.58
N LYS A 87 4.26 11.50 -29.82
CA LYS A 87 3.75 11.18 -31.17
C LYS A 87 2.65 12.11 -31.64
N ASN A 88 2.40 13.21 -30.92
CA ASN A 88 1.36 14.20 -31.22
C ASN A 88 -0.06 13.61 -31.27
N LYS A 89 -0.35 12.59 -30.48
CA LYS A 89 -1.69 12.03 -30.36
C LYS A 89 -2.57 12.94 -29.49
N SER A 90 -3.84 13.08 -29.87
CA SER A 90 -4.81 13.85 -29.10
C SER A 90 -5.18 13.10 -27.79
N PHE A 91 -5.73 13.83 -26.82
CA PHE A 91 -6.24 13.25 -25.58
C PHE A 91 -7.24 12.12 -25.85
N ASP A 92 -8.21 12.32 -26.73
CA ASP A 92 -9.21 11.33 -27.07
C ASP A 92 -8.62 10.06 -27.68
N GLN A 93 -7.61 10.20 -28.52
CA GLN A 93 -6.86 9.06 -29.08
C GLN A 93 -6.10 8.30 -28.00
N ILE A 94 -5.51 8.99 -27.02
CA ILE A 94 -4.78 8.38 -25.92
C ILE A 94 -5.75 7.60 -25.03
N VAL A 95 -6.90 8.17 -24.68
CA VAL A 95 -7.95 7.51 -23.88
C VAL A 95 -8.43 6.24 -24.59
N ASP A 96 -8.73 6.31 -25.87
CA ASP A 96 -9.19 5.18 -26.68
C ASP A 96 -8.13 4.06 -26.76
N GLU A 97 -6.88 4.41 -27.04
CA GLU A 97 -5.78 3.44 -27.15
C GLU A 97 -5.39 2.80 -25.82
N LEU A 98 -5.58 3.48 -24.70
CA LEU A 98 -5.34 2.92 -23.37
C LEU A 98 -6.51 2.07 -22.86
N GLU A 99 -7.67 2.16 -23.53
CA GLU A 99 -8.90 1.47 -23.11
C GLU A 99 -9.27 1.78 -21.65
N GLU A 100 -9.07 3.02 -21.24
CA GLU A 100 -9.31 3.52 -19.87
C GLU A 100 -10.33 4.65 -19.89
N ASP A 101 -10.94 4.90 -18.73
CA ASP A 101 -11.84 6.04 -18.59
C ASP A 101 -11.09 7.38 -18.66
N ALA A 102 -11.67 8.37 -19.30
CA ALA A 102 -11.10 9.71 -19.44
C ALA A 102 -10.74 10.33 -18.08
N ASP A 103 -11.56 10.10 -17.05
CA ASP A 103 -11.33 10.59 -15.69
C ASP A 103 -10.07 10.00 -15.03
N VAL A 104 -9.69 8.79 -15.42
CA VAL A 104 -8.46 8.13 -14.97
C VAL A 104 -7.23 8.65 -15.71
N VAL A 105 -7.38 8.90 -17.00
CA VAL A 105 -6.28 9.36 -17.87
C VAL A 105 -5.98 10.85 -17.68
N GLN A 106 -7.01 11.68 -17.44
CA GLN A 106 -6.87 13.15 -17.37
C GLN A 106 -5.79 13.62 -16.38
N PRO A 107 -5.76 13.18 -15.11
CA PRO A 107 -4.72 13.63 -14.17
C PRO A 107 -3.31 13.26 -14.62
N LEU A 108 -3.13 12.08 -15.21
CA LEU A 108 -1.84 11.61 -15.72
C LEU A 108 -1.42 12.38 -16.95
N TYR A 109 -2.35 12.66 -17.84
CA TYR A 109 -2.12 13.47 -19.04
C TYR A 109 -1.70 14.89 -18.69
N ASP A 110 -2.41 15.55 -17.79
CA ASP A 110 -2.09 16.90 -17.32
C ASP A 110 -0.71 16.94 -16.66
N PHE A 111 -0.38 15.91 -15.87
CA PHE A 111 0.95 15.79 -15.28
C PHE A 111 2.05 15.66 -16.35
N VAL A 112 1.83 14.82 -17.36
CA VAL A 112 2.77 14.65 -18.48
C VAL A 112 2.97 15.96 -19.23
N LEU A 113 1.90 16.67 -19.57
CA LEU A 113 2.01 17.97 -20.26
C LEU A 113 2.78 19.01 -19.46
N LYS A 114 2.56 19.04 -18.15
CA LYS A 114 3.26 19.97 -17.25
C LYS A 114 4.75 19.69 -17.15
N HIS A 115 5.17 18.46 -17.38
CA HIS A 115 6.55 18.01 -17.21
C HIS A 115 7.14 17.42 -18.51
N ILE A 116 6.63 17.85 -19.65
CA ILE A 116 6.98 17.29 -20.97
C ILE A 116 8.49 17.35 -21.30
N ASP A 117 9.19 18.28 -20.69
CA ASP A 117 10.64 18.46 -20.88
C ASP A 117 11.50 17.46 -20.12
N LEU A 118 10.89 16.69 -19.22
CA LEU A 118 11.58 15.68 -18.44
C LEU A 118 11.72 14.37 -19.21
N GLY A 119 12.80 13.64 -18.94
CA GLY A 119 12.95 12.26 -19.40
C GLY A 119 11.95 11.31 -18.72
N GLU A 120 11.75 10.13 -19.30
CA GLU A 120 10.81 9.13 -18.84
C GLU A 120 11.02 8.78 -17.35
N ASP A 121 12.27 8.51 -16.97
CA ASP A 121 12.61 8.11 -15.60
C ASP A 121 12.49 9.27 -14.60
N GLU A 122 12.90 10.47 -15.00
CA GLU A 122 12.77 11.67 -14.17
C GLU A 122 11.31 12.04 -13.94
N MET A 123 10.47 11.87 -14.94
CA MET A 123 9.03 12.11 -14.84
C MET A 123 8.37 11.13 -13.87
N VAL A 124 8.72 9.85 -13.95
CA VAL A 124 8.24 8.82 -13.04
C VAL A 124 8.67 9.12 -11.60
N GLN A 125 9.93 9.44 -11.39
CA GLN A 125 10.45 9.79 -10.08
C GLN A 125 9.68 10.97 -9.47
N LYS A 126 9.50 12.03 -10.26
CA LYS A 126 8.75 13.21 -9.81
C LYS A 126 7.27 12.92 -9.52
N TYR A 127 6.66 12.04 -10.28
CA TYR A 127 5.28 11.62 -10.01
C TYR A 127 5.17 10.87 -8.68
N LEU A 128 6.07 9.93 -8.43
CA LEU A 128 6.09 9.15 -7.19
C LEU A 128 6.34 10.04 -5.96
N GLU A 129 7.22 11.03 -6.06
CA GLU A 129 7.46 12.00 -4.99
C GLU A 129 6.22 12.85 -4.65
N ASN A 130 5.37 13.13 -5.62
CA ASN A 130 4.15 13.94 -5.42
C ASN A 130 3.00 13.15 -4.78
N ILE A 131 3.00 11.82 -4.84
CA ILE A 131 1.97 10.98 -4.25
C ILE A 131 2.32 10.48 -2.84
N GLU A 132 3.55 10.64 -2.41
CA GLU A 132 3.99 10.42 -1.02
C GLU A 132 3.64 11.63 -0.15
#